data_aa02b268a786eda0215f6488cbd7453c
#
_entry.id   aa02b268a786eda0215f6488cbd7453c
#
_cell.length_a   1.000
_cell.length_b   1.000
_cell.length_c   1.000
_cell.angle_alpha   90.00
_cell.angle_beta   90.00
_cell.angle_gamma   90.00
#
_symmetry.space_group_name_H-M   'P 1'
#
loop_
_entity.id
_entity.type
_entity.pdbx_description
1 polymer ?
#
loop_
_entity_poly.entity_id
_entity_poly.type
_entity_poly.pdbx_seq_one_letter_code
_entity_poly.pdbx_strand_id
1 'polypeptide(L)'
;MLVAIGARLQVEWLWFQQFSLQSVLVRRWLLAFAAGGLAGLVAMATSVWRANWLAAAESSTRLPDTTPRRFALRGWSYSLGLLITGLVVVGDLAVLLRLAWLAWIEPFSLGQWWRQPFPGTTALWCIALVAGSALLTVGSRRTRRLSVLLVGSLCVCFTAARAWGLWSLALSIPATGIREPLLHADVSFGLGRFSALALLLQLVLAQCVLTVGTAVLRRLTRSPALSDWAFPGMGPRELSKLRPMVSLILGLLAALVWLSRHQLLWTQDGVVAGAGWLDVHVVLPLRQLVAISLALLALLALVRVRDRSRRSLRTIALAIALVAFSLELVVAPLFQWLVVKPRELRLERPYILRAITATQRAFQLLSLIHI
;
A
#
# COMPACT_ATOMS: atom_id res chain seq x y z
N MET A 1 28.93 17.13 2.11
CA MET A 1 27.90 16.13 2.41
C MET A 1 28.48 14.88 3.09
N LEU A 2 29.49 14.18 2.51
CA LEU A 2 30.13 12.99 3.12
C LEU A 2 30.74 13.25 4.48
N VAL A 3 31.44 14.39 4.67
CA VAL A 3 32.03 14.81 5.95
C VAL A 3 30.96 14.98 7.02
N ALA A 4 29.82 15.59 6.69
CA ALA A 4 28.73 15.78 7.65
C ALA A 4 28.09 14.44 8.06
N ILE A 5 27.97 13.48 7.14
CA ILE A 5 27.48 12.13 7.46
C ILE A 5 28.49 11.41 8.35
N GLY A 6 29.79 11.49 8.03
CA GLY A 6 30.84 10.89 8.85
C GLY A 6 30.88 11.45 10.26
N ALA A 7 30.81 12.78 10.40
CA ALA A 7 30.75 13.46 11.69
C ALA A 7 29.54 13.02 12.52
N ARG A 8 28.34 12.89 11.90
CA ARG A 8 27.12 12.43 12.58
C ARG A 8 27.26 10.99 13.07
N LEU A 9 27.80 10.10 12.23
CA LEU A 9 28.02 8.70 12.63
C LEU A 9 29.03 8.60 13.78
N GLN A 10 30.08 9.42 13.75
CA GLN A 10 31.09 9.48 14.81
C GLN A 10 30.49 9.99 16.12
N VAL A 11 29.65 11.03 16.09
CA VAL A 11 28.95 11.55 17.28
C VAL A 11 28.00 10.49 17.84
N GLU A 12 27.21 9.81 16.99
CA GLU A 12 26.35 8.70 17.45
C GLU A 12 27.21 7.59 18.09
N TRP A 13 28.32 7.20 17.47
CA TRP A 13 29.22 6.18 18.02
C TRP A 13 29.76 6.55 19.41
N LEU A 14 30.30 7.76 19.55
CA LEU A 14 30.86 8.26 20.83
C LEU A 14 29.77 8.32 21.93
N TRP A 15 28.55 8.75 21.55
CA TRP A 15 27.42 8.79 22.48
C TRP A 15 27.06 7.39 23.01
N PHE A 16 26.90 6.40 22.11
CA PHE A 16 26.62 5.02 22.52
C PHE A 16 27.79 4.38 23.28
N GLN A 17 29.02 4.81 23.03
CA GLN A 17 30.20 4.35 23.73
C GLN A 17 30.19 4.78 25.22
N GLN A 18 29.75 6.00 25.52
CA GLN A 18 29.64 6.49 26.89
C GLN A 18 28.75 5.62 27.77
N PHE A 19 27.71 5.01 27.17
CA PHE A 19 26.77 4.14 27.89
C PHE A 19 27.06 2.65 27.74
N SER A 20 28.18 2.26 27.15
CA SER A 20 28.52 0.86 26.83
C SER A 20 27.49 0.13 25.97
N LEU A 21 26.77 0.88 25.10
CA LEU A 21 25.67 0.38 24.27
C LEU A 21 26.05 0.26 22.79
N GLN A 22 27.33 0.15 22.42
CA GLN A 22 27.79 0.03 21.02
C GLN A 22 27.15 -1.16 20.31
N SER A 23 26.92 -2.27 21.02
CA SER A 23 26.25 -3.45 20.46
C SER A 23 24.83 -3.17 19.96
N VAL A 24 24.10 -2.26 20.62
CA VAL A 24 22.76 -1.83 20.21
C VAL A 24 22.84 -1.01 18.93
N LEU A 25 23.80 -0.08 18.85
CA LEU A 25 24.02 0.74 17.67
C LEU A 25 24.41 -0.11 16.44
N VAL A 26 25.32 -1.06 16.61
CA VAL A 26 25.74 -1.97 15.55
C VAL A 26 24.56 -2.83 15.07
N ARG A 27 23.77 -3.40 15.98
CA ARG A 27 22.55 -4.16 15.62
C ARG A 27 21.56 -3.29 14.86
N ARG A 28 21.34 -2.05 15.28
CA ARG A 28 20.50 -1.08 14.57
C ARG A 28 20.98 -0.86 13.15
N TRP A 29 22.26 -0.60 12.94
CA TRP A 29 22.83 -0.39 11.61
C TRP A 29 22.74 -1.65 10.74
N LEU A 30 23.08 -2.81 11.29
CA LEU A 30 22.98 -4.09 10.58
C LEU A 30 21.54 -4.35 10.12
N LEU A 31 20.55 -4.18 10.99
CA LEU A 31 19.13 -4.33 10.64
C LEU A 31 18.69 -3.33 9.57
N ALA A 32 19.09 -2.06 9.70
CA ALA A 32 18.74 -1.04 8.73
C ALA A 32 19.35 -1.33 7.35
N PHE A 33 20.64 -1.69 7.28
CA PHE A 33 21.31 -2.04 6.03
C PHE A 33 20.77 -3.35 5.45
N ALA A 34 20.53 -4.36 6.27
CA ALA A 34 19.98 -5.63 5.80
C ALA A 34 18.56 -5.46 5.26
N ALA A 35 17.68 -4.81 6.02
CA ALA A 35 16.30 -4.58 5.59
C ALA A 35 16.22 -3.68 4.34
N GLY A 36 16.95 -2.57 4.33
CA GLY A 36 16.98 -1.65 3.20
C GLY A 36 17.64 -2.25 1.96
N GLY A 37 18.82 -2.84 2.13
CA GLY A 37 19.55 -3.48 1.04
C GLY A 37 18.76 -4.63 0.41
N LEU A 38 18.22 -5.53 1.22
CA LEU A 38 17.40 -6.64 0.74
C LEU A 38 16.14 -6.13 0.03
N ALA A 39 15.40 -5.20 0.64
CA ALA A 39 14.18 -4.65 0.06
C ALA A 39 14.46 -3.92 -1.26
N GLY A 40 15.51 -3.10 -1.31
CA GLY A 40 15.91 -2.37 -2.52
C GLY A 40 16.37 -3.28 -3.64
N LEU A 41 17.21 -4.28 -3.34
CA LEU A 41 17.68 -5.28 -4.31
C LEU A 41 16.51 -6.11 -4.86
N VAL A 42 15.63 -6.61 -4.00
CA VAL A 42 14.45 -7.38 -4.40
C VAL A 42 13.51 -6.51 -5.23
N ALA A 43 13.25 -5.27 -4.81
CA ALA A 43 12.42 -4.33 -5.56
C ALA A 43 12.99 -4.06 -6.96
N MET A 44 14.28 -3.77 -7.07
CA MET A 44 14.93 -3.50 -8.35
C MET A 44 14.99 -4.74 -9.24
N ALA A 45 15.45 -5.88 -8.70
CA ALA A 45 15.57 -7.13 -9.44
C ALA A 45 14.20 -7.60 -9.99
N THR A 46 13.17 -7.60 -9.14
CA THR A 46 11.82 -8.01 -9.55
C THR A 46 11.22 -7.03 -10.55
N SER A 47 11.46 -5.73 -10.41
CA SER A 47 10.97 -4.71 -11.34
C SER A 47 11.63 -4.83 -12.71
N VAL A 48 12.94 -4.98 -12.75
CA VAL A 48 13.69 -5.19 -14.01
C VAL A 48 13.28 -6.49 -14.67
N TRP A 49 13.19 -7.58 -13.90
CA TRP A 49 12.75 -8.89 -14.41
C TRP A 49 11.34 -8.83 -15.01
N ARG A 50 10.36 -8.31 -14.26
CA ARG A 50 8.97 -8.17 -14.75
C ARG A 50 8.90 -7.26 -15.97
N ALA A 51 9.66 -6.17 -15.92
CA ALA A 51 9.72 -5.21 -17.00
C ALA A 51 10.28 -5.83 -18.29
N ASN A 52 11.31 -6.66 -18.19
CA ASN A 52 11.90 -7.37 -19.34
C ASN A 52 10.96 -8.49 -19.81
N TRP A 53 10.31 -9.20 -18.89
CA TRP A 53 9.34 -10.23 -19.20
C TRP A 53 8.12 -9.70 -19.98
N LEU A 54 7.62 -8.52 -19.61
CA LEU A 54 6.58 -7.81 -20.36
C LEU A 54 7.10 -7.32 -21.72
N ALA A 55 8.34 -6.84 -21.80
CA ALA A 55 8.94 -6.37 -23.06
C ALA A 55 9.18 -7.51 -24.06
N ALA A 56 9.55 -8.69 -23.59
CA ALA A 56 9.74 -9.87 -24.45
C ALA A 56 8.44 -10.36 -25.11
N ALA A 57 7.27 -10.06 -24.54
CA ALA A 57 5.99 -10.30 -25.19
C ALA A 57 5.78 -9.40 -26.41
N GLU A 58 6.40 -8.24 -26.40
CA GLU A 58 6.31 -7.24 -27.45
C GLU A 58 7.08 -7.62 -28.71
N SER A 59 8.29 -8.15 -28.54
CA SER A 59 9.17 -8.50 -29.68
C SER A 59 8.64 -9.69 -30.47
N SER A 60 7.89 -10.59 -29.83
CA SER A 60 7.31 -11.76 -30.48
C SER A 60 6.04 -11.47 -31.31
N THR A 61 5.53 -10.22 -31.28
CA THR A 61 4.32 -9.81 -32.03
C THR A 61 4.64 -9.08 -33.35
N ARG A 62 5.85 -9.15 -33.86
CA ARG A 62 6.21 -8.55 -35.16
C ARG A 62 5.64 -9.28 -36.39
N LEU A 63 5.12 -10.48 -36.21
CA LEU A 63 4.34 -11.18 -37.27
C LEU A 63 2.93 -10.59 -37.32
N PRO A 64 2.32 -10.48 -38.51
CA PRO A 64 0.95 -9.99 -38.64
C PRO A 64 0.00 -10.94 -37.93
N ASP A 65 -0.41 -10.51 -36.75
CA ASP A 65 -1.28 -11.29 -35.87
C ASP A 65 -2.70 -11.05 -36.31
N THR A 66 -3.29 -12.01 -36.98
CA THR A 66 -4.71 -12.02 -37.39
C THR A 66 -5.66 -12.17 -36.21
N THR A 67 -5.12 -12.30 -35.01
CA THR A 67 -5.88 -12.46 -33.77
C THR A 67 -6.52 -11.14 -33.31
N PRO A 68 -7.79 -11.14 -32.87
CA PRO A 68 -8.46 -9.94 -32.44
C PRO A 68 -7.78 -9.34 -31.22
N ARG A 69 -7.31 -8.11 -31.35
CA ARG A 69 -6.73 -7.32 -30.25
C ARG A 69 -7.84 -6.83 -29.32
N ARG A 70 -7.59 -6.81 -28.00
CA ARG A 70 -8.53 -6.34 -27.00
C ARG A 70 -8.08 -5.00 -26.43
N PHE A 71 -9.03 -4.22 -25.92
CA PHE A 71 -8.80 -2.89 -25.36
C PHE A 71 -8.22 -1.89 -26.37
N ALA A 72 -8.69 -1.91 -27.60
CA ALA A 72 -8.40 -0.85 -28.56
C ALA A 72 -9.04 0.46 -28.08
N LEU A 73 -8.27 1.56 -28.11
CA LEU A 73 -8.69 2.89 -27.69
C LEU A 73 -8.46 3.85 -28.86
N ARG A 74 -9.40 4.76 -29.09
CA ARG A 74 -9.30 5.78 -30.16
C ARG A 74 -9.75 7.15 -29.65
N GLY A 75 -9.13 8.20 -30.16
CA GLY A 75 -9.52 9.57 -29.87
C GLY A 75 -9.58 9.85 -28.36
N TRP A 76 -10.72 10.31 -27.88
CA TRP A 76 -10.91 10.68 -26.47
C TRP A 76 -10.65 9.55 -25.47
N SER A 77 -11.06 8.32 -25.80
CA SER A 77 -10.80 7.15 -24.92
C SER A 77 -9.31 6.83 -24.80
N TYR A 78 -8.52 7.08 -25.86
CA TYR A 78 -7.08 6.94 -25.81
C TYR A 78 -6.43 8.02 -24.92
N SER A 79 -6.85 9.28 -25.06
CA SER A 79 -6.35 10.38 -24.24
C SER A 79 -6.66 10.15 -22.75
N LEU A 80 -7.88 9.69 -22.45
CA LEU A 80 -8.29 9.34 -21.11
C LEU A 80 -7.44 8.16 -20.55
N GLY A 81 -7.21 7.12 -21.34
CA GLY A 81 -6.37 5.99 -20.96
C GLY A 81 -4.92 6.39 -20.66
N LEU A 82 -4.36 7.29 -21.49
CA LEU A 82 -3.03 7.85 -21.29
C LEU A 82 -2.96 8.68 -20.01
N LEU A 83 -3.94 9.55 -19.80
CA LEU A 83 -4.02 10.41 -18.60
C LEU A 83 -4.16 9.59 -17.33
N ILE A 84 -5.09 8.63 -17.28
CA ILE A 84 -5.29 7.77 -16.12
C ILE A 84 -4.01 6.98 -15.81
N THR A 85 -3.38 6.38 -16.82
CA THR A 85 -2.16 5.58 -16.62
C THR A 85 -1.00 6.46 -16.15
N GLY A 86 -0.85 7.66 -16.72
CA GLY A 86 0.13 8.63 -16.29
C GLY A 86 -0.08 9.06 -14.85
N LEU A 87 -1.32 9.36 -14.49
CA LEU A 87 -1.71 9.78 -13.14
C LEU A 87 -1.49 8.66 -12.11
N VAL A 88 -1.76 7.40 -12.46
CA VAL A 88 -1.46 6.24 -11.61
C VAL A 88 0.03 6.11 -11.36
N VAL A 89 0.88 6.23 -12.40
CA VAL A 89 2.34 6.12 -12.24
C VAL A 89 2.91 7.26 -11.41
N VAL A 90 2.47 8.50 -11.67
CA VAL A 90 2.93 9.69 -10.92
C VAL A 90 2.43 9.63 -9.48
N GLY A 91 1.16 9.28 -9.28
CA GLY A 91 0.56 9.15 -7.95
C GLY A 91 1.24 8.08 -7.10
N ASP A 92 1.52 6.93 -7.70
CA ASP A 92 2.23 5.84 -7.01
C ASP A 92 3.67 6.22 -6.64
N LEU A 93 4.38 6.90 -7.55
CA LEU A 93 5.72 7.43 -7.25
C LEU A 93 5.65 8.49 -6.13
N ALA A 94 4.63 9.34 -6.14
CA ALA A 94 4.42 10.32 -5.08
C ALA A 94 4.13 9.64 -3.72
N VAL A 95 3.38 8.53 -3.70
CA VAL A 95 3.18 7.72 -2.49
C VAL A 95 4.50 7.15 -1.97
N LEU A 96 5.33 6.59 -2.84
CA LEU A 96 6.66 6.08 -2.46
C LEU A 96 7.58 7.17 -1.91
N LEU A 97 7.60 8.34 -2.54
CA LEU A 97 8.36 9.50 -2.06
C LEU A 97 7.85 9.99 -0.71
N ARG A 98 6.53 9.99 -0.51
CA ARG A 98 5.92 10.33 0.78
C ARG A 98 6.31 9.33 1.87
N LEU A 99 6.24 8.03 1.59
CA LEU A 99 6.66 7.00 2.53
C LEU A 99 8.14 7.18 2.92
N ALA A 100 9.01 7.46 1.95
CA ALA A 100 10.41 7.75 2.21
C ALA A 100 10.59 9.02 3.06
N TRP A 101 9.81 10.07 2.81
CA TRP A 101 9.81 11.30 3.60
C TRP A 101 9.36 11.07 5.04
N LEU A 102 8.25 10.36 5.24
CA LEU A 102 7.78 10.00 6.58
C LEU A 102 8.76 9.10 7.32
N ALA A 103 9.40 8.17 6.61
CA ALA A 103 10.47 7.35 7.16
C ALA A 103 11.66 8.18 7.67
N TRP A 104 11.91 9.34 7.04
CA TRP A 104 12.93 10.28 7.50
C TRP A 104 12.54 10.98 8.79
N ILE A 105 11.29 11.46 8.90
CA ILE A 105 10.82 12.27 10.04
C ILE A 105 10.39 11.36 11.21
N GLU A 106 9.48 10.42 10.94
CA GLU A 106 8.82 9.60 11.95
C GLU A 106 8.79 8.12 11.54
N PRO A 107 9.91 7.39 11.66
CA PRO A 107 10.00 6.02 11.18
C PRO A 107 9.04 5.05 11.88
N PHE A 108 8.61 5.31 13.11
CA PHE A 108 7.69 4.45 13.86
C PHE A 108 6.22 4.63 13.46
N SER A 109 5.85 5.76 12.87
CA SER A 109 4.49 6.03 12.43
C SER A 109 4.16 5.50 11.02
N LEU A 110 5.15 4.91 10.32
CA LEU A 110 5.00 4.41 8.96
C LEU A 110 3.86 3.39 8.77
N GLY A 111 3.54 2.60 9.79
CA GLY A 111 2.42 1.68 9.74
C GLY A 111 1.04 2.34 9.62
N GLN A 112 0.95 3.62 9.89
CA GLN A 112 -0.29 4.41 9.89
C GLN A 112 -0.17 5.71 9.06
N TRP A 113 0.71 5.71 8.06
CA TRP A 113 1.04 6.90 7.26
C TRP A 113 -0.17 7.60 6.63
N TRP A 114 -1.24 6.88 6.31
CA TRP A 114 -2.47 7.45 5.74
C TRP A 114 -3.29 8.26 6.75
N ARG A 115 -3.09 8.04 8.06
CA ARG A 115 -3.77 8.79 9.13
C ARG A 115 -3.11 10.13 9.44
N GLN A 116 -1.84 10.25 9.11
CA GLN A 116 -1.15 11.51 9.34
C GLN A 116 -1.70 12.55 8.37
N PRO A 117 -2.21 13.69 8.89
CA PRO A 117 -2.59 14.80 8.04
C PRO A 117 -1.38 15.12 7.15
N PHE A 118 -1.64 15.45 5.92
CA PHE A 118 -0.60 15.98 5.06
C PHE A 118 0.05 17.14 5.82
N PRO A 119 1.28 17.01 6.31
CA PRO A 119 1.93 18.14 6.95
C PRO A 119 1.94 19.23 5.91
N GLY A 120 1.45 20.44 6.21
CA GLY A 120 1.38 21.70 5.46
C GLY A 120 2.10 21.91 4.12
N THR A 121 2.40 20.87 3.44
CA THR A 121 3.33 20.71 2.36
C THR A 121 2.63 20.31 1.07
N THR A 122 1.57 21.04 0.71
CA THR A 122 1.16 21.15 -0.69
C THR A 122 2.39 21.33 -1.59
N ALA A 123 3.41 22.07 -1.14
CA ALA A 123 4.67 22.25 -1.82
C ALA A 123 5.44 20.94 -2.08
N LEU A 124 5.58 20.04 -1.11
CA LEU A 124 6.31 18.76 -1.31
C LEU A 124 5.56 17.83 -2.27
N TRP A 125 4.24 17.82 -2.24
CA TRP A 125 3.46 17.08 -3.22
C TRP A 125 3.60 17.67 -4.62
N CYS A 126 3.54 19.00 -4.74
CA CYS A 126 3.80 19.66 -6.01
C CYS A 126 5.20 19.33 -6.53
N ILE A 127 6.22 19.38 -5.67
CA ILE A 127 7.60 19.01 -6.04
C ILE A 127 7.67 17.53 -6.44
N ALA A 128 7.07 16.62 -5.69
CA ALA A 128 7.04 15.19 -6.02
C ALA A 128 6.31 14.90 -7.33
N LEU A 129 5.17 15.56 -7.56
CA LEU A 129 4.41 15.46 -8.81
C LEU A 129 5.18 16.07 -9.98
N VAL A 130 5.81 17.23 -9.81
CA VAL A 130 6.64 17.87 -10.85
C VAL A 130 7.86 17.03 -11.14
N ALA A 131 8.57 16.56 -10.12
CA ALA A 131 9.73 15.67 -10.31
C ALA A 131 9.34 14.35 -10.98
N GLY A 132 8.24 13.74 -10.57
CA GLY A 132 7.69 12.53 -11.19
C GLY A 132 7.30 12.74 -12.66
N SER A 133 6.62 13.86 -12.95
CA SER A 133 6.26 14.22 -14.32
C SER A 133 7.50 14.54 -15.18
N ALA A 134 8.49 15.24 -14.63
CA ALA A 134 9.76 15.51 -15.30
C ALA A 134 10.51 14.21 -15.62
N LEU A 135 10.56 13.26 -14.68
CA LEU A 135 11.15 11.93 -14.92
C LEU A 135 10.44 11.18 -16.04
N LEU A 136 9.12 11.39 -16.21
CA LEU A 136 8.35 10.77 -17.29
C LEU A 136 8.51 11.48 -18.64
N THR A 137 8.93 12.75 -18.65
CA THR A 137 9.06 13.54 -19.89
C THR A 137 10.50 13.60 -20.42
N VAL A 138 11.50 13.56 -19.54
CA VAL A 138 12.92 13.73 -19.89
C VAL A 138 13.59 12.40 -20.25
N GLY A 139 14.41 12.38 -21.29
CA GLY A 139 15.23 11.25 -21.70
C GLY A 139 14.59 10.27 -22.70
N SER A 140 15.37 9.27 -23.12
CA SER A 140 14.91 8.23 -24.04
C SER A 140 13.86 7.30 -23.36
N ARG A 141 13.04 6.62 -24.15
CA ARG A 141 11.98 5.71 -23.63
C ARG A 141 12.51 4.59 -22.74
N ARG A 142 13.75 4.17 -22.95
CA ARG A 142 14.39 3.12 -22.14
C ARG A 142 14.93 3.71 -20.84
N THR A 143 15.61 4.85 -20.90
CA THR A 143 16.16 5.53 -19.73
C THR A 143 15.07 6.01 -18.77
N ARG A 144 13.99 6.61 -19.29
CA ARG A 144 12.83 7.03 -18.48
C ARG A 144 12.27 5.92 -17.62
N ARG A 145 12.05 4.74 -18.20
CA ARG A 145 11.52 3.61 -17.47
C ARG A 145 12.46 3.14 -16.38
N LEU A 146 13.75 3.02 -16.71
CA LEU A 146 14.76 2.58 -15.74
C LEU A 146 14.91 3.60 -14.61
N SER A 147 14.89 4.90 -14.90
CA SER A 147 14.99 5.95 -13.87
C SER A 147 13.79 5.92 -12.91
N VAL A 148 12.56 5.78 -13.41
CA VAL A 148 11.37 5.68 -12.57
C VAL A 148 11.40 4.44 -11.67
N LEU A 149 11.76 3.27 -12.22
CA LEU A 149 11.89 2.05 -11.44
C LEU A 149 13.04 2.12 -10.42
N LEU A 150 14.14 2.75 -10.77
CA LEU A 150 15.29 2.97 -9.87
C LEU A 150 14.91 3.91 -8.73
N VAL A 151 14.26 5.03 -9.01
CA VAL A 151 13.78 5.96 -7.97
C VAL A 151 12.79 5.26 -7.04
N GLY A 152 11.81 4.51 -7.59
CA GLY A 152 10.89 3.72 -6.78
C GLY A 152 11.61 2.70 -5.89
N SER A 153 12.58 1.97 -6.43
CA SER A 153 13.35 0.99 -5.66
C SER A 153 14.24 1.64 -4.59
N LEU A 154 14.79 2.82 -4.86
CA LEU A 154 15.53 3.61 -3.85
C LEU A 154 14.61 4.10 -2.72
N CYS A 155 13.39 4.53 -3.04
CA CYS A 155 12.40 4.88 -2.02
C CYS A 155 12.04 3.67 -1.15
N VAL A 156 11.85 2.49 -1.75
CA VAL A 156 11.59 1.23 -1.02
C VAL A 156 12.79 0.88 -0.12
N CYS A 157 14.01 0.94 -0.66
CA CYS A 157 15.25 0.70 0.09
C CYS A 157 15.34 1.61 1.32
N PHE A 158 15.19 2.92 1.09
CA PHE A 158 15.29 3.92 2.14
C PHE A 158 14.20 3.76 3.21
N THR A 159 12.94 3.56 2.80
CA THR A 159 11.81 3.36 3.72
C THR A 159 12.02 2.11 4.56
N ALA A 160 12.42 1.00 3.96
CA ALA A 160 12.68 -0.25 4.66
C ALA A 160 13.86 -0.12 5.65
N ALA A 161 14.95 0.57 5.26
CA ALA A 161 16.07 0.83 6.14
C ALA A 161 15.69 1.67 7.36
N ARG A 162 14.90 2.72 7.15
CA ARG A 162 14.45 3.60 8.23
C ARG A 162 13.42 2.94 9.14
N ALA A 163 12.65 1.99 8.63
CA ALA A 163 11.68 1.20 9.38
C ALA A 163 12.31 0.06 10.22
N TRP A 164 13.64 0.05 10.42
CA TRP A 164 14.35 -1.00 11.18
C TRP A 164 13.72 -1.29 12.54
N GLY A 165 13.25 -0.24 13.25
CA GLY A 165 12.58 -0.38 14.54
C GLY A 165 11.26 -1.15 14.44
N LEU A 166 10.46 -0.94 13.40
CA LEU A 166 9.23 -1.70 13.16
C LEU A 166 9.53 -3.17 12.87
N TRP A 167 10.56 -3.47 12.07
CA TRP A 167 10.98 -4.84 11.80
C TRP A 167 11.50 -5.53 13.05
N SER A 168 12.35 -4.85 13.82
CA SER A 168 12.87 -5.35 15.10
C SER A 168 11.72 -5.66 16.07
N LEU A 169 10.78 -4.74 16.23
CA LEU A 169 9.64 -4.89 17.12
C LEU A 169 8.75 -6.07 16.68
N ALA A 170 8.46 -6.19 15.38
CA ALA A 170 7.64 -7.27 14.85
C ALA A 170 8.23 -8.66 15.09
N LEU A 171 9.57 -8.76 15.06
CA LEU A 171 10.30 -10.02 15.25
C LEU A 171 10.53 -10.36 16.72
N SER A 172 10.68 -9.35 17.60
CA SER A 172 11.08 -9.55 18.99
C SER A 172 9.91 -9.59 19.99
N ILE A 173 8.73 -9.05 19.64
CA ILE A 173 7.58 -9.07 20.54
C ILE A 173 7.08 -10.50 20.77
N PRO A 174 7.11 -11.00 22.03
CA PRO A 174 6.50 -12.28 22.36
C PRO A 174 4.97 -12.20 22.28
N ALA A 175 4.32 -13.33 22.14
CA ALA A 175 2.86 -13.41 22.25
C ALA A 175 2.47 -13.12 23.71
N THR A 176 1.52 -12.20 23.89
CA THR A 176 1.06 -11.82 25.24
C THR A 176 0.05 -12.81 25.81
N GLY A 177 -0.58 -13.65 24.97
CA GLY A 177 -1.68 -14.54 25.34
C GLY A 177 -3.01 -13.81 25.59
N ILE A 178 -2.99 -12.47 25.61
CA ILE A 178 -4.19 -11.64 25.78
C ILE A 178 -4.83 -11.42 24.43
N ARG A 179 -6.06 -11.92 24.25
CA ARG A 179 -6.79 -11.76 22.99
C ARG A 179 -7.72 -10.54 23.04
N GLU A 180 -7.69 -9.79 21.97
CA GLU A 180 -8.59 -8.67 21.76
C GLU A 180 -10.02 -9.21 21.50
N PRO A 181 -11.10 -8.62 22.12
CA PRO A 181 -12.44 -9.18 22.10
C PRO A 181 -13.18 -9.11 20.77
N LEU A 182 -12.76 -8.21 19.83
CA LEU A 182 -13.45 -8.00 18.56
C LEU A 182 -12.96 -8.94 17.45
N LEU A 183 -11.64 -8.98 17.23
CA LEU A 183 -11.01 -9.76 16.16
C LEU A 183 -10.31 -11.03 16.67
N HIS A 184 -10.29 -11.24 17.98
CA HIS A 184 -9.64 -12.37 18.67
C HIS A 184 -8.13 -12.49 18.36
N ALA A 185 -7.51 -11.41 17.88
CA ALA A 185 -6.08 -11.35 17.67
C ALA A 185 -5.34 -11.10 18.98
N ASP A 186 -4.11 -11.61 19.09
CA ASP A 186 -3.25 -11.30 20.23
C ASP A 186 -2.88 -9.81 20.21
N VAL A 187 -2.86 -9.17 21.38
CA VAL A 187 -2.52 -7.74 21.51
C VAL A 187 -1.13 -7.43 20.95
N SER A 188 -0.18 -8.36 21.05
CA SER A 188 1.16 -8.22 20.48
C SER A 188 1.15 -8.06 18.96
N PHE A 189 0.15 -8.63 18.27
CA PHE A 189 -0.01 -8.46 16.82
C PHE A 189 -0.24 -6.99 16.47
N GLY A 190 -1.12 -6.32 17.22
CA GLY A 190 -1.42 -4.91 17.02
C GLY A 190 -0.25 -3.99 17.25
N LEU A 191 0.55 -4.27 18.29
CA LEU A 191 1.66 -3.40 18.69
C LEU A 191 2.81 -3.34 17.70
N GLY A 192 3.17 -4.46 17.04
CA GLY A 192 4.35 -4.49 16.18
C GLY A 192 4.12 -5.16 14.82
N ARG A 193 3.59 -6.38 14.82
CA ARG A 193 3.47 -7.18 13.59
C ARG A 193 2.53 -6.57 12.56
N PHE A 194 1.43 -5.97 13.00
CA PHE A 194 0.46 -5.31 12.12
C PHE A 194 1.11 -4.19 11.30
N SER A 195 1.80 -3.25 11.95
CA SER A 195 2.42 -2.09 11.29
C SER A 195 3.52 -2.51 10.32
N ALA A 196 4.33 -3.49 10.69
CA ALA A 196 5.36 -4.05 9.82
C ALA A 196 4.75 -4.75 8.60
N LEU A 197 3.75 -5.61 8.79
CA LEU A 197 3.08 -6.32 7.71
C LEU A 197 2.36 -5.35 6.76
N ALA A 198 1.67 -4.34 7.29
CA ALA A 198 1.01 -3.31 6.51
C ALA A 198 2.02 -2.55 5.63
N LEU A 199 3.15 -2.13 6.20
CA LEU A 199 4.21 -1.45 5.47
C LEU A 199 4.79 -2.35 4.37
N LEU A 200 5.09 -3.61 4.68
CA LEU A 200 5.60 -4.57 3.70
C LEU A 200 4.66 -4.72 2.51
N LEU A 201 3.38 -4.97 2.77
CA LEU A 201 2.37 -5.13 1.71
C LEU A 201 2.23 -3.86 0.87
N GLN A 202 2.28 -2.68 1.48
CA GLN A 202 2.22 -1.40 0.77
C GLN A 202 3.43 -1.18 -0.13
N LEU A 203 4.65 -1.44 0.34
CA LEU A 203 5.87 -1.30 -0.47
C LEU A 203 5.86 -2.26 -1.66
N VAL A 204 5.44 -3.51 -1.45
CA VAL A 204 5.33 -4.51 -2.52
C VAL A 204 4.23 -4.12 -3.52
N LEU A 205 3.08 -3.64 -3.03
CA LEU A 205 1.98 -3.17 -3.88
C LEU A 205 2.42 -2.00 -4.76
N ALA A 206 3.00 -0.96 -4.15
CA ALA A 206 3.47 0.21 -4.87
C ALA A 206 4.50 -0.18 -5.95
N GLN A 207 5.47 -1.02 -5.61
CA GLN A 207 6.46 -1.48 -6.60
C GLN A 207 5.83 -2.31 -7.74
N CYS A 208 4.78 -3.09 -7.47
CA CYS A 208 4.03 -3.81 -8.51
C CYS A 208 3.24 -2.85 -9.41
N VAL A 209 2.54 -1.87 -8.83
CA VAL A 209 1.77 -0.86 -9.56
C VAL A 209 2.70 -0.02 -10.43
N LEU A 210 3.84 0.44 -9.89
CA LEU A 210 4.84 1.21 -10.63
C LEU A 210 5.35 0.42 -11.85
N THR A 211 5.65 -0.87 -11.67
CA THR A 211 6.17 -1.72 -12.74
C THR A 211 5.14 -1.95 -13.85
N VAL A 212 3.90 -2.25 -13.48
CA VAL A 212 2.81 -2.47 -14.44
C VAL A 212 2.41 -1.15 -15.10
N GLY A 213 2.25 -0.09 -14.32
CA GLY A 213 1.90 1.25 -14.80
C GLY A 213 2.91 1.77 -15.84
N THR A 214 4.20 1.70 -15.53
CA THR A 214 5.26 2.10 -16.49
C THR A 214 5.28 1.23 -17.75
N ALA A 215 4.97 -0.07 -17.65
CA ALA A 215 4.89 -0.94 -18.81
C ALA A 215 3.69 -0.60 -19.71
N VAL A 216 2.52 -0.33 -19.12
CA VAL A 216 1.31 0.10 -19.85
C VAL A 216 1.53 1.49 -20.46
N LEU A 217 2.06 2.44 -19.69
CA LEU A 217 2.35 3.81 -20.17
C LEU A 217 3.29 3.76 -21.39
N ARG A 218 4.33 2.95 -21.31
CA ARG A 218 5.25 2.76 -22.43
C ARG A 218 4.54 2.26 -23.70
N ARG A 219 3.52 1.41 -23.54
CA ARG A 219 2.71 0.91 -24.65
C ARG A 219 1.86 2.01 -25.26
N LEU A 220 1.20 2.78 -24.43
CA LEU A 220 0.37 3.90 -24.87
C LEU A 220 1.19 5.01 -25.53
N THR A 221 2.43 5.24 -25.11
CA THR A 221 3.30 6.29 -25.67
C THR A 221 4.15 5.82 -26.86
N ARG A 222 3.88 4.67 -27.46
CA ARG A 222 4.58 4.25 -28.69
C ARG A 222 4.23 5.15 -29.88
N SER A 223 5.23 5.35 -30.77
CA SER A 223 5.13 6.24 -31.92
C SER A 223 3.86 6.09 -32.75
N PRO A 224 3.45 4.87 -33.17
CA PRO A 224 2.23 4.73 -33.97
C PRO A 224 0.97 5.14 -33.20
N ALA A 225 0.91 4.84 -31.90
CA ALA A 225 -0.27 5.17 -31.07
C ALA A 225 -0.38 6.69 -30.84
N LEU A 226 0.73 7.38 -30.67
CA LEU A 226 0.76 8.83 -30.49
C LEU A 226 0.45 9.58 -31.79
N SER A 227 0.97 9.13 -32.93
CA SER A 227 0.75 9.77 -34.22
C SER A 227 -0.72 9.61 -34.67
N ASP A 228 -1.29 8.43 -34.48
CA ASP A 228 -2.64 8.10 -34.96
C ASP A 228 -3.74 8.37 -33.92
N TRP A 229 -3.37 8.88 -32.73
CA TRP A 229 -4.28 9.04 -31.59
C TRP A 229 -5.12 7.78 -31.33
N ALA A 230 -4.50 6.62 -31.57
CA ALA A 230 -5.16 5.34 -31.48
C ALA A 230 -4.22 4.27 -30.91
N PHE A 231 -4.70 3.56 -29.91
CA PHE A 231 -4.03 2.38 -29.38
C PHE A 231 -4.67 1.13 -29.99
N PRO A 232 -3.90 0.33 -30.73
CA PRO A 232 -4.45 -0.84 -31.46
C PRO A 232 -4.87 -1.98 -30.52
N GLY A 233 -4.69 -1.82 -29.20
CA GLY A 233 -5.02 -2.85 -28.22
C GLY A 233 -3.85 -3.82 -27.95
N MET A 234 -4.09 -4.75 -27.03
CA MET A 234 -3.13 -5.75 -26.57
C MET A 234 -3.42 -7.12 -27.20
N GLY A 235 -2.40 -7.81 -27.64
CA GLY A 235 -2.49 -9.17 -28.14
C GLY A 235 -2.71 -10.20 -27.01
N PRO A 236 -3.14 -11.43 -27.34
CA PRO A 236 -3.43 -12.47 -26.35
C PRO A 236 -2.21 -12.90 -25.53
N ARG A 237 -1.01 -12.87 -26.12
CA ARG A 237 0.26 -13.16 -25.42
C ARG A 237 0.59 -12.09 -24.38
N GLU A 238 0.38 -10.83 -24.70
CA GLU A 238 0.60 -9.71 -23.79
C GLU A 238 -0.36 -9.75 -22.61
N LEU A 239 -1.64 -9.97 -22.90
CA LEU A 239 -2.67 -10.13 -21.87
C LEU A 239 -2.40 -11.34 -20.98
N SER A 240 -1.87 -12.43 -21.51
CA SER A 240 -1.50 -13.60 -20.68
C SER A 240 -0.40 -13.29 -19.67
N LYS A 241 0.53 -12.39 -20.00
CA LYS A 241 1.59 -11.94 -19.10
C LYS A 241 1.14 -10.86 -18.12
N LEU A 242 0.20 -9.99 -18.49
CA LEU A 242 -0.35 -8.98 -17.59
C LEU A 242 -1.27 -9.58 -16.51
N ARG A 243 -1.98 -10.66 -16.80
CA ARG A 243 -2.91 -11.29 -15.87
C ARG A 243 -2.30 -11.62 -14.49
N PRO A 244 -1.18 -12.35 -14.37
CA PRO A 244 -0.62 -12.68 -13.06
C PRO A 244 -0.17 -11.42 -12.30
N MET A 245 0.25 -10.36 -13.01
CA MET A 245 0.62 -9.10 -12.38
C MET A 245 -0.61 -8.37 -11.82
N VAL A 246 -1.69 -8.30 -12.60
CA VAL A 246 -2.96 -7.72 -12.14
C VAL A 246 -3.54 -8.55 -10.98
N SER A 247 -3.49 -9.88 -11.07
CA SER A 247 -3.90 -10.76 -9.99
C SER A 247 -3.11 -10.50 -8.71
N LEU A 248 -1.79 -10.35 -8.81
CA LEU A 248 -0.94 -10.03 -7.66
C LEU A 248 -1.32 -8.68 -7.03
N ILE A 249 -1.53 -7.64 -7.85
CA ILE A 249 -1.96 -6.33 -7.36
C ILE A 249 -3.31 -6.43 -6.64
N LEU A 250 -4.29 -7.11 -7.22
CA LEU A 250 -5.60 -7.31 -6.60
C LEU A 250 -5.51 -8.14 -5.30
N GLY A 251 -4.66 -9.16 -5.27
CA GLY A 251 -4.42 -9.97 -4.08
C GLY A 251 -3.75 -9.17 -2.95
N LEU A 252 -2.78 -8.31 -3.28
CA LEU A 252 -2.14 -7.41 -2.31
C LEU A 252 -3.13 -6.36 -1.79
N LEU A 253 -3.98 -5.80 -2.65
CA LEU A 253 -5.06 -4.91 -2.23
C LEU A 253 -6.05 -5.63 -1.31
N ALA A 254 -6.46 -6.85 -1.66
CA ALA A 254 -7.32 -7.66 -0.80
C ALA A 254 -6.70 -7.91 0.58
N ALA A 255 -5.41 -8.24 0.61
CA ALA A 255 -4.68 -8.46 1.86
C ALA A 255 -4.59 -7.17 2.70
N LEU A 256 -4.34 -6.01 2.08
CA LEU A 256 -4.31 -4.72 2.77
C LEU A 256 -5.69 -4.34 3.33
N VAL A 257 -6.76 -4.52 2.55
CA VAL A 257 -8.13 -4.25 3.02
C VAL A 257 -8.51 -5.23 4.14
N TRP A 258 -8.13 -6.50 4.03
CA TRP A 258 -8.33 -7.46 5.12
C TRP A 258 -7.59 -7.07 6.39
N LEU A 259 -6.34 -6.63 6.25
CA LEU A 259 -5.52 -6.18 7.37
C LEU A 259 -6.06 -4.88 7.99
N SER A 260 -6.64 -3.98 7.17
CA SER A 260 -7.19 -2.70 7.64
C SER A 260 -8.33 -2.83 8.66
N ARG A 261 -8.92 -4.03 8.82
CA ARG A 261 -9.90 -4.29 9.89
C ARG A 261 -9.31 -4.08 11.29
N HIS A 262 -8.01 -4.40 11.47
CA HIS A 262 -7.33 -4.17 12.75
C HIS A 262 -7.15 -2.70 13.08
N GLN A 263 -7.21 -1.81 12.06
CA GLN A 263 -7.12 -0.36 12.28
C GLN A 263 -8.33 0.20 13.03
N LEU A 264 -9.48 -0.48 12.94
CA LEU A 264 -10.69 -0.08 13.65
C LEU A 264 -10.48 -0.09 15.17
N LEU A 265 -9.55 -0.91 15.67
CA LEU A 265 -9.20 -0.96 17.09
C LEU A 265 -8.52 0.31 17.62
N TRP A 266 -8.02 1.17 16.73
CA TRP A 266 -7.32 2.42 17.06
C TRP A 266 -8.00 3.66 16.49
N THR A 267 -9.27 3.55 16.05
CA THR A 267 -10.04 4.73 15.62
C THR A 267 -10.26 5.66 16.80
N GLN A 268 -10.21 6.96 16.53
CA GLN A 268 -10.48 8.02 17.50
C GLN A 268 -11.72 8.84 17.11
N ASP A 269 -12.52 8.30 16.20
CA ASP A 269 -13.67 9.00 15.62
C ASP A 269 -14.92 8.92 16.53
N GLY A 270 -14.88 8.09 17.59
CA GLY A 270 -15.95 7.91 18.58
C GLY A 270 -15.68 8.62 19.91
N VAL A 271 -16.58 8.39 20.88
CA VAL A 271 -16.46 8.93 22.26
C VAL A 271 -15.22 8.39 22.97
N VAL A 272 -14.82 7.18 22.64
CA VAL A 272 -13.66 6.50 23.24
C VAL A 272 -12.79 5.95 22.10
N ALA A 273 -11.47 5.96 22.33
CA ALA A 273 -10.54 5.35 21.38
C ALA A 273 -10.84 3.84 21.24
N GLY A 274 -10.98 3.39 20.00
CA GLY A 274 -11.30 2.01 19.66
C GLY A 274 -12.48 1.88 18.70
N ALA A 275 -12.87 0.63 18.38
CA ALA A 275 -13.97 0.37 17.48
C ALA A 275 -15.32 0.69 18.15
N GLY A 276 -16.06 1.61 17.56
CA GLY A 276 -17.41 1.98 17.97
C GLY A 276 -18.51 1.08 17.38
N TRP A 277 -19.75 1.43 17.63
CA TRP A 277 -20.90 0.69 17.10
C TRP A 277 -20.91 0.65 15.57
N LEU A 278 -20.64 1.79 14.94
CA LEU A 278 -20.59 1.89 13.49
C LEU A 278 -19.48 1.03 12.90
N ASP A 279 -18.31 1.06 13.52
CA ASP A 279 -17.15 0.28 13.06
C ASP A 279 -17.44 -1.21 13.04
N VAL A 280 -18.09 -1.72 14.09
CA VAL A 280 -18.37 -3.15 14.25
C VAL A 280 -19.52 -3.61 13.34
N HIS A 281 -20.59 -2.81 13.22
CA HIS A 281 -21.80 -3.25 12.52
C HIS A 281 -21.84 -2.87 11.04
N VAL A 282 -21.10 -1.86 10.62
CA VAL A 282 -21.12 -1.34 9.25
C VAL A 282 -19.76 -1.45 8.57
N VAL A 283 -18.72 -0.82 9.14
CA VAL A 283 -17.43 -0.71 8.48
C VAL A 283 -16.72 -2.06 8.39
N LEU A 284 -16.72 -2.84 9.47
CA LEU A 284 -16.07 -4.15 9.51
C LEU A 284 -16.64 -5.13 8.45
N PRO A 285 -17.96 -5.37 8.35
CA PRO A 285 -18.52 -6.24 7.32
C PRO A 285 -18.29 -5.70 5.90
N LEU A 286 -18.36 -4.37 5.69
CA LEU A 286 -18.06 -3.79 4.38
C LEU A 286 -16.60 -4.04 3.96
N ARG A 287 -15.63 -3.84 4.85
CA ARG A 287 -14.22 -4.16 4.57
C ARG A 287 -13.99 -5.64 4.28
N GLN A 288 -14.72 -6.53 4.97
CA GLN A 288 -14.65 -7.96 4.68
C GLN A 288 -15.18 -8.27 3.27
N LEU A 289 -16.32 -7.69 2.89
CA LEU A 289 -16.89 -7.87 1.55
C LEU A 289 -15.95 -7.35 0.47
N VAL A 290 -15.36 -6.16 0.63
CA VAL A 290 -14.38 -5.61 -0.30
C VAL A 290 -13.17 -6.53 -0.43
N ALA A 291 -12.60 -6.98 0.68
CA ALA A 291 -11.43 -7.86 0.68
C ALA A 291 -11.71 -9.20 -0.02
N ILE A 292 -12.84 -9.84 0.29
CA ILE A 292 -13.25 -11.11 -0.33
C ILE A 292 -13.50 -10.93 -1.82
N SER A 293 -14.17 -9.84 -2.21
CA SER A 293 -14.46 -9.53 -3.63
C SER A 293 -13.18 -9.28 -4.41
N LEU A 294 -12.20 -8.55 -3.84
CA LEU A 294 -10.88 -8.33 -4.45
C LEU A 294 -10.07 -9.63 -4.55
N ALA A 295 -10.12 -10.49 -3.53
CA ALA A 295 -9.48 -11.80 -3.56
C ALA A 295 -10.09 -12.70 -4.65
N LEU A 296 -11.41 -12.71 -4.78
CA LEU A 296 -12.10 -13.41 -5.86
C LEU A 296 -11.72 -12.86 -7.23
N LEU A 297 -11.64 -11.54 -7.38
CA LEU A 297 -11.18 -10.90 -8.63
C LEU A 297 -9.73 -11.29 -8.95
N ALA A 298 -8.85 -11.36 -7.94
CA ALA A 298 -7.47 -11.80 -8.10
C ALA A 298 -7.41 -13.25 -8.64
N LEU A 299 -8.17 -14.17 -8.06
CA LEU A 299 -8.26 -15.55 -8.52
C LEU A 299 -8.85 -15.66 -9.93
N LEU A 300 -9.94 -14.94 -10.20
CA LEU A 300 -10.55 -14.92 -11.53
C LEU A 300 -9.67 -14.24 -12.59
N ALA A 301 -8.75 -13.35 -12.20
CA ALA A 301 -7.78 -12.77 -13.12
C ALA A 301 -6.73 -13.77 -13.58
N LEU A 302 -6.34 -14.75 -12.76
CA LEU A 302 -5.42 -15.83 -13.16
C LEU A 302 -6.03 -16.76 -14.20
N VAL A 303 -7.32 -17.04 -14.09
CA VAL A 303 -7.98 -18.03 -14.94
C VAL A 303 -8.27 -17.46 -16.34
N ARG A 304 -7.92 -18.21 -17.37
CA ARG A 304 -8.21 -17.86 -18.79
C ARG A 304 -9.70 -18.02 -19.05
N VAL A 305 -10.43 -16.90 -19.02
CA VAL A 305 -11.88 -16.94 -19.17
C VAL A 305 -12.28 -17.01 -20.63
N ARG A 306 -12.78 -18.15 -21.05
CA ARG A 306 -13.45 -18.36 -22.33
C ARG A 306 -14.98 -18.35 -22.18
N ASP A 307 -15.46 -18.56 -20.96
CA ASP A 307 -16.87 -18.71 -20.61
C ASP A 307 -17.58 -17.39 -20.27
N ARG A 308 -18.83 -17.28 -20.74
CA ARG A 308 -19.72 -16.13 -20.45
C ARG A 308 -20.04 -16.01 -18.96
N SER A 309 -20.21 -17.15 -18.27
CA SER A 309 -20.50 -17.23 -16.84
C SER A 309 -19.39 -16.58 -15.99
N ARG A 310 -18.12 -16.85 -16.29
CA ARG A 310 -16.98 -16.26 -15.53
C ARG A 310 -16.79 -14.77 -15.80
N ARG A 311 -17.25 -14.25 -16.93
CA ARG A 311 -17.28 -12.79 -17.17
C ARG A 311 -18.29 -12.14 -16.25
N SER A 312 -19.48 -12.74 -16.13
CA SER A 312 -20.51 -12.27 -15.20
C SER A 312 -20.02 -12.27 -13.75
N LEU A 313 -19.33 -13.33 -13.31
CA LEU A 313 -18.73 -13.37 -11.97
C LEU A 313 -17.73 -12.25 -11.70
N ARG A 314 -16.91 -11.89 -12.70
CA ARG A 314 -15.97 -10.74 -12.56
C ARG A 314 -16.69 -9.42 -12.42
N THR A 315 -17.71 -9.18 -13.24
CA THR A 315 -18.48 -7.95 -13.15
C THR A 315 -19.24 -7.85 -11.85
N ILE A 316 -19.80 -8.95 -11.36
CA ILE A 316 -20.48 -9.02 -10.06
C ILE A 316 -19.49 -8.77 -8.93
N ALA A 317 -18.33 -9.43 -8.89
CA ALA A 317 -17.33 -9.24 -7.85
C ALA A 317 -16.79 -7.79 -7.83
N LEU A 318 -16.56 -7.21 -9.01
CA LEU A 318 -16.17 -5.81 -9.14
C LEU A 318 -17.26 -4.87 -8.65
N ALA A 319 -18.50 -5.12 -9.04
CA ALA A 319 -19.65 -4.33 -8.59
C ALA A 319 -19.82 -4.38 -7.06
N ILE A 320 -19.72 -5.57 -6.45
CA ILE A 320 -19.78 -5.73 -5.00
C ILE A 320 -18.64 -4.95 -4.33
N ALA A 321 -17.41 -5.06 -4.83
CA ALA A 321 -16.27 -4.33 -4.27
C ALA A 321 -16.47 -2.81 -4.35
N LEU A 322 -16.92 -2.30 -5.50
CA LEU A 322 -17.18 -0.88 -5.71
C LEU A 322 -18.33 -0.37 -4.85
N VAL A 323 -19.44 -1.11 -4.79
CA VAL A 323 -20.60 -0.74 -3.97
C VAL A 323 -20.23 -0.75 -2.49
N ALA A 324 -19.58 -1.80 -2.01
CA ALA A 324 -19.19 -1.88 -0.59
C ALA A 324 -18.18 -0.78 -0.21
N PHE A 325 -17.23 -0.46 -1.09
CA PHE A 325 -16.29 0.65 -0.90
C PHE A 325 -17.01 2.01 -0.89
N SER A 326 -17.95 2.23 -1.82
CA SER A 326 -18.74 3.45 -1.87
C SER A 326 -19.64 3.61 -0.64
N LEU A 327 -20.21 2.51 -0.13
CA LEU A 327 -20.99 2.51 1.10
C LEU A 327 -20.12 2.86 2.31
N GLU A 328 -18.90 2.33 2.40
CA GLU A 328 -17.97 2.73 3.47
C GLU A 328 -17.64 4.22 3.39
N LEU A 329 -17.38 4.74 2.20
CA LEU A 329 -16.96 6.12 2.01
C LEU A 329 -18.08 7.14 2.26
N VAL A 330 -19.32 6.83 1.87
CA VAL A 330 -20.45 7.78 1.89
C VAL A 330 -21.42 7.46 3.02
N VAL A 331 -21.81 6.20 3.14
CA VAL A 331 -22.87 5.80 4.07
C VAL A 331 -22.37 5.76 5.50
N ALA A 332 -21.13 5.33 5.74
CA ALA A 332 -20.61 5.26 7.10
C ALA A 332 -20.56 6.65 7.78
N PRO A 333 -20.01 7.72 7.18
CA PRO A 333 -20.07 9.06 7.78
C PRO A 333 -21.49 9.59 7.94
N LEU A 334 -22.38 9.32 6.97
CA LEU A 334 -23.77 9.73 7.02
C LEU A 334 -24.52 9.03 8.17
N PHE A 335 -24.31 7.73 8.34
CA PHE A 335 -24.85 6.94 9.45
C PHE A 335 -24.31 7.40 10.80
N GLN A 336 -23.03 7.73 10.88
CA GLN A 336 -22.43 8.31 12.09
C GLN A 336 -23.20 9.58 12.51
N TRP A 337 -23.44 10.46 11.55
CA TRP A 337 -24.10 11.73 11.84
C TRP A 337 -25.59 11.61 12.12
N LEU A 338 -26.35 10.80 11.35
CA LEU A 338 -27.81 10.71 11.43
C LEU A 338 -28.30 9.73 12.50
N VAL A 339 -27.58 8.63 12.73
CA VAL A 339 -28.05 7.53 13.57
C VAL A 339 -27.27 7.42 14.89
N VAL A 340 -25.94 7.46 14.79
CA VAL A 340 -25.08 7.23 15.96
C VAL A 340 -25.07 8.46 16.86
N LYS A 341 -24.76 9.64 16.34
CA LYS A 341 -24.68 10.88 17.13
C LYS A 341 -25.95 11.19 17.94
N PRO A 342 -27.17 11.09 17.39
CA PRO A 342 -28.36 11.38 18.18
C PRO A 342 -28.64 10.36 19.31
N ARG A 343 -28.08 9.16 19.19
CA ARG A 343 -28.29 8.04 20.14
C ARG A 343 -26.99 7.51 20.73
N GLU A 344 -25.98 8.34 20.77
CA GLU A 344 -24.58 8.00 21.06
C GLU A 344 -24.46 7.22 22.37
N LEU A 345 -24.99 7.75 23.48
CA LEU A 345 -24.92 7.09 24.78
C LEU A 345 -25.54 5.68 24.79
N ARG A 346 -26.62 5.46 24.03
CA ARG A 346 -27.29 4.15 23.99
C ARG A 346 -26.51 3.14 23.14
N LEU A 347 -26.02 3.56 21.99
CA LEU A 347 -25.34 2.70 21.03
C LEU A 347 -23.88 2.43 21.43
N GLU A 348 -23.18 3.45 21.95
CA GLU A 348 -21.76 3.36 22.30
C GLU A 348 -21.53 2.80 23.73
N ARG A 349 -22.55 2.74 24.58
CA ARG A 349 -22.42 2.23 25.97
C ARG A 349 -21.66 0.90 26.10
N PRO A 350 -21.94 -0.15 25.32
CA PRO A 350 -21.23 -1.43 25.45
C PRO A 350 -19.75 -1.31 25.06
N TYR A 351 -19.40 -0.40 24.14
CA TYR A 351 -18.03 -0.18 23.70
C TYR A 351 -17.25 0.66 24.71
N ILE A 352 -17.90 1.67 25.29
CA ILE A 352 -17.35 2.47 26.41
C ILE A 352 -17.02 1.57 27.59
N LEU A 353 -17.94 0.67 27.98
CA LEU A 353 -17.70 -0.27 29.09
C LEU A 353 -16.51 -1.22 28.80
N ARG A 354 -16.37 -1.69 27.55
CA ARG A 354 -15.21 -2.50 27.15
C ARG A 354 -13.89 -1.72 27.28
N ALA A 355 -13.88 -0.47 26.84
CA ALA A 355 -12.70 0.40 26.94
C ALA A 355 -12.33 0.68 28.40
N ILE A 356 -13.31 0.97 29.26
CA ILE A 356 -13.10 1.15 30.71
C ILE A 356 -12.49 -0.13 31.31
N THR A 357 -13.11 -1.30 31.02
CA THR A 357 -12.59 -2.57 31.55
C THR A 357 -11.17 -2.88 31.05
N ALA A 358 -10.88 -2.59 29.77
CA ALA A 358 -9.55 -2.77 29.23
C ALA A 358 -8.52 -1.84 29.92
N THR A 359 -8.87 -0.57 30.12
CA THR A 359 -8.04 0.41 30.82
C THR A 359 -7.81 0.00 32.28
N GLN A 360 -8.85 -0.41 33.00
CA GLN A 360 -8.74 -0.89 34.38
C GLN A 360 -7.79 -2.09 34.49
N ARG A 361 -7.88 -3.05 33.55
CA ARG A 361 -6.96 -4.20 33.51
C ARG A 361 -5.54 -3.79 33.19
N ALA A 362 -5.36 -2.90 32.22
CA ALA A 362 -4.02 -2.44 31.79
C ALA A 362 -3.27 -1.72 32.90
N PHE A 363 -3.96 -0.91 33.68
CA PHE A 363 -3.39 -0.14 34.79
C PHE A 363 -3.57 -0.81 36.14
N GLN A 364 -4.12 -2.02 36.21
CA GLN A 364 -4.36 -2.79 37.44
C GLN A 364 -5.19 -2.01 38.49
N LEU A 365 -6.05 -1.11 38.05
CA LEU A 365 -6.84 -0.24 38.94
C LEU A 365 -7.80 -1.02 39.86
N LEU A 366 -8.19 -2.24 39.48
CA LEU A 366 -9.04 -3.11 40.32
C LEU A 366 -8.32 -3.61 41.58
N SER A 367 -6.99 -3.65 41.61
CA SER A 367 -6.23 -4.07 42.78
C SER A 367 -6.11 -2.96 43.84
N LEU A 368 -6.29 -1.69 43.46
CA LEU A 368 -6.19 -0.55 44.36
C LEU A 368 -7.48 -0.28 45.15
N ILE A 369 -8.62 -0.83 44.73
CA ILE A 369 -9.89 -0.66 45.46
C ILE A 369 -10.02 -1.65 46.62
N HIS A 370 -9.18 -2.67 46.67
CA HIS A 370 -9.15 -3.67 47.76
C HIS A 370 -8.06 -3.42 48.78
N ILE A 371 -7.40 -2.28 48.75
CA ILE A 371 -6.53 -1.78 49.83
C ILE A 371 -7.35 -0.78 50.64
#